data_5ab9749eda96ecda69f08a4908dfa68c
#
_entry.id   5ab9749eda96ecda69f08a4908dfa68c
#
_cell.length_a   1.000
_cell.length_b   1.000
_cell.length_c   1.000
_cell.angle_alpha   90.00
_cell.angle_beta   90.00
_cell.angle_gamma   90.00
#
_symmetry.space_group_name_H-M   'P 1'
#
loop_
_entity.id
_entity.type
_entity.pdbx_description
1 polymer ?
#
loop_
_entity_poly.entity_id
_entity_poly.type
_entity_poly.pdbx_seq_one_letter_code
_entity_poly.pdbx_strand_id
1 'polypeptide(L)'
;MAYRSSTLVPPSVLLVDDEASFVETLSKRIAKRDLKVSTAFSGPEALEKLKSGGGASNFDVVILDVKMPGMDGLETLAAIKLKHPNVEVIMLTGHATVESAIEGMKAGAFDYLMKPCDIDLLLAKIDRAVVKKREHEEKILQAKAQMIVLKRGF
;
A
#
# COMPACT_ATOMS: atom_id res chain seq x y z
N MET A 1 16.69 -3.81 -10.06
CA MET A 1 15.39 -3.22 -10.23
C MET A 1 15.49 -1.79 -10.61
N ALA A 2 14.96 -1.48 -11.78
CA ALA A 2 15.18 -0.18 -12.40
C ALA A 2 14.66 1.00 -11.58
N TYR A 3 13.54 0.84 -10.91
CA TYR A 3 12.96 1.95 -10.16
C TYR A 3 13.82 2.42 -9.00
N ARG A 4 14.62 1.53 -8.42
CA ARG A 4 15.42 1.87 -7.25
C ARG A 4 16.56 2.85 -7.55
N SER A 5 17.01 2.88 -8.79
CA SER A 5 18.05 3.81 -9.18
C SER A 5 17.56 5.26 -9.20
N SER A 6 16.25 5.46 -9.27
CA SER A 6 15.65 6.79 -9.31
C SER A 6 15.05 7.24 -7.98
N THR A 7 15.08 6.39 -6.95
CA THR A 7 14.50 6.73 -5.64
C THR A 7 15.59 6.87 -4.58
N LEU A 8 15.65 8.05 -3.95
CA LEU A 8 16.58 8.32 -2.86
C LEU A 8 16.10 7.73 -1.53
N VAL A 9 14.79 7.52 -1.40
CA VAL A 9 14.18 6.99 -0.18
C VAL A 9 13.66 5.59 -0.45
N PRO A 10 14.10 4.57 0.31
CA PRO A 10 13.58 3.22 0.14
C PRO A 10 12.07 3.18 0.30
N PRO A 11 11.36 2.41 -0.54
CA PRO A 11 9.93 2.26 -0.38
C PRO A 11 9.55 1.64 0.96
N SER A 12 8.43 2.09 1.52
CA SER A 12 7.92 1.62 2.80
C SER A 12 6.63 0.84 2.57
N VAL A 13 6.60 -0.40 3.04
CA VAL A 13 5.51 -1.35 2.83
C VAL A 13 4.93 -1.77 4.17
N LEU A 14 3.60 -1.75 4.28
CA LEU A 14 2.90 -2.30 5.43
C LEU A 14 2.24 -3.61 5.00
N LEU A 15 2.62 -4.71 5.63
CA LEU A 15 2.07 -6.04 5.36
C LEU A 15 1.01 -6.38 6.41
N VAL A 16 -0.22 -6.59 5.98
CA VAL A 16 -1.38 -6.80 6.85
C VAL A 16 -2.01 -8.16 6.60
N ASP A 17 -1.92 -9.05 7.57
CA ASP A 17 -2.45 -10.40 7.48
C ASP A 17 -2.50 -10.98 8.89
N ASP A 18 -3.52 -11.75 9.21
CA ASP A 18 -3.64 -12.35 10.54
C ASP A 18 -2.84 -13.64 10.73
N GLU A 19 -2.30 -14.21 9.65
CA GLU A 19 -1.45 -15.39 9.72
C GLU A 19 -0.01 -15.01 10.08
N ALA A 20 0.34 -15.09 11.35
CA ALA A 20 1.65 -14.64 11.86
C ALA A 20 2.83 -15.28 11.13
N SER A 21 2.78 -16.58 10.85
CA SER A 21 3.88 -17.27 10.16
C SER A 21 4.08 -16.78 8.74
N PHE A 22 2.98 -16.51 8.04
CA PHE A 22 3.02 -15.95 6.68
C PHE A 22 3.63 -14.55 6.70
N VAL A 23 3.19 -13.70 7.61
CA VAL A 23 3.69 -12.34 7.76
C VAL A 23 5.19 -12.34 8.04
N GLU A 24 5.64 -13.17 8.96
CA GLU A 24 7.05 -13.26 9.30
C GLU A 24 7.91 -13.69 8.11
N THR A 25 7.49 -14.72 7.41
CA THR A 25 8.23 -15.23 6.26
C THR A 25 8.28 -14.22 5.13
N LEU A 26 7.14 -13.63 4.77
CA LEU A 26 7.07 -12.70 3.66
C LEU A 26 7.79 -11.39 3.98
N SER A 27 7.65 -10.88 5.21
CA SER A 27 8.32 -9.63 5.59
C SER A 27 9.84 -9.75 5.48
N LYS A 28 10.42 -10.89 5.85
CA LYS A 28 11.85 -11.15 5.70
C LYS A 28 12.28 -11.17 4.24
N ARG A 29 11.47 -11.78 3.38
CA ARG A 29 11.77 -11.86 1.95
C ARG A 29 11.72 -10.50 1.28
N ILE A 30 10.74 -9.68 1.63
CA ILE A 30 10.61 -8.32 1.10
C ILE A 30 11.75 -7.44 1.61
N ALA A 31 12.09 -7.53 2.90
CA ALA A 31 13.16 -6.73 3.51
C ALA A 31 14.52 -6.97 2.85
N LYS A 32 14.78 -8.17 2.35
CA LYS A 32 16.03 -8.48 1.64
C LYS A 32 16.18 -7.73 0.32
N ARG A 33 15.14 -7.12 -0.17
CA ARG A 33 15.15 -6.36 -1.42
C ARG A 33 15.22 -4.85 -1.18
N ASP A 34 15.77 -4.44 -0.05
CA ASP A 34 15.98 -3.04 0.32
C ASP A 34 14.69 -2.23 0.48
N LEU A 35 13.61 -2.90 0.85
CA LEU A 35 12.34 -2.27 1.19
C LEU A 35 12.18 -2.19 2.70
N LYS A 36 11.61 -1.10 3.19
CA LYS A 36 11.25 -1.00 4.60
C LYS A 36 9.91 -1.70 4.80
N VAL A 37 9.87 -2.68 5.68
CA VAL A 37 8.66 -3.46 5.92
C VAL A 37 8.22 -3.30 7.36
N SER A 38 6.95 -2.96 7.55
CA SER A 38 6.27 -3.02 8.83
C SER A 38 5.11 -4.00 8.70
N THR A 39 4.63 -4.50 9.82
CA THR A 39 3.60 -5.54 9.83
C THR A 39 2.44 -5.13 10.71
N ALA A 40 1.25 -5.62 10.37
CA ALA A 40 0.06 -5.51 11.18
C ALA A 40 -0.74 -6.80 11.03
N PHE A 41 -1.41 -7.22 12.09
CA PHE A 41 -2.11 -8.50 12.12
C PHE A 41 -3.63 -8.34 12.04
N SER A 42 -4.11 -7.12 11.88
CA SER A 42 -5.54 -6.81 11.76
C SER A 42 -5.75 -5.49 11.04
N GLY A 43 -6.98 -5.28 10.58
CA GLY A 43 -7.37 -4.01 9.96
C GLY A 43 -7.20 -2.82 10.89
N PRO A 44 -7.74 -2.86 12.12
CA PRO A 44 -7.54 -1.76 13.06
C PRO A 44 -6.08 -1.45 13.37
N GLU A 45 -5.24 -2.47 13.52
CA GLU A 45 -3.81 -2.27 13.74
C GLU A 45 -3.16 -1.57 12.55
N ALA A 46 -3.54 -1.97 11.33
CA ALA A 46 -3.04 -1.34 10.11
C ALA A 46 -3.41 0.15 10.06
N LEU A 47 -4.66 0.47 10.38
CA LEU A 47 -5.12 1.86 10.37
C LEU A 47 -4.40 2.71 11.42
N GLU A 48 -4.11 2.15 12.58
CA GLU A 48 -3.32 2.84 13.60
C GLU A 48 -1.89 3.14 13.11
N LYS A 49 -1.26 2.19 12.47
CA LYS A 49 0.10 2.38 11.94
C LYS A 49 0.15 3.41 10.82
N LEU A 50 -0.85 3.44 9.97
CA LEU A 50 -0.95 4.45 8.91
C LEU A 50 -1.15 5.86 9.47
N LYS A 51 -1.84 5.96 10.58
CA LYS A 51 -2.17 7.23 11.24
C LYS A 51 -0.98 7.80 12.02
N SER A 52 -0.14 6.96 12.59
CA SER A 52 0.87 7.38 13.58
C SER A 52 2.04 8.15 13.01
N GLY A 53 2.13 8.30 11.70
CA GLY A 53 3.22 9.02 11.04
C GLY A 53 3.02 10.53 10.87
N GLY A 54 1.98 11.12 11.47
CA GLY A 54 1.64 12.52 11.26
C GLY A 54 0.71 12.71 10.07
N GLY A 55 0.64 13.91 9.50
CA GLY A 55 -0.30 14.24 8.45
C GLY A 55 -0.17 13.46 7.15
N ALA A 56 1.04 13.04 6.79
CA ALA A 56 1.28 12.20 5.63
C ALA A 56 1.62 10.80 6.08
N SER A 57 1.07 9.79 5.42
CA SER A 57 1.42 8.41 5.73
C SER A 57 2.88 8.14 5.38
N ASN A 58 3.59 7.43 6.25
CA ASN A 58 4.96 7.00 6.01
C ASN A 58 5.04 5.78 5.09
N PHE A 59 3.91 5.23 4.68
CA PHE A 59 3.85 4.04 3.85
C PHE A 59 3.52 4.38 2.40
N ASP A 60 4.20 3.72 1.47
CA ASP A 60 3.90 3.83 0.05
C ASP A 60 2.83 2.83 -0.36
N VAL A 61 2.94 1.60 0.14
CA VAL A 61 2.08 0.48 -0.27
C VAL A 61 1.65 -0.33 0.94
N VAL A 62 0.39 -0.76 0.94
CA VAL A 62 -0.13 -1.73 1.90
C VAL A 62 -0.42 -3.02 1.15
N ILE A 63 0.09 -4.14 1.66
CA ILE A 63 -0.27 -5.47 1.17
C ILE A 63 -1.27 -6.04 2.17
N LEU A 64 -2.46 -6.40 1.72
CA LEU A 64 -3.61 -6.61 2.58
C LEU A 64 -4.35 -7.89 2.22
N ASP A 65 -4.56 -8.75 3.23
CA ASP A 65 -5.38 -9.95 3.07
C ASP A 65 -6.87 -9.59 3.12
N VAL A 66 -7.69 -10.38 2.42
CA VAL A 66 -9.14 -10.18 2.38
C VAL A 66 -9.82 -10.69 3.65
N LYS A 67 -9.51 -11.93 4.06
CA LYS A 67 -10.18 -12.54 5.21
C LYS A 67 -9.35 -12.38 6.47
N MET A 68 -9.88 -11.58 7.38
CA MET A 68 -9.31 -11.39 8.72
C MET A 68 -10.47 -11.34 9.72
N PRO A 69 -10.26 -11.83 10.96
CA PRO A 69 -11.30 -11.74 12.00
C PRO A 69 -11.65 -10.28 12.30
N GLY A 70 -12.91 -10.02 12.56
CA GLY A 70 -13.41 -8.67 12.82
C GLY A 70 -13.50 -7.86 11.54
N MET A 71 -12.77 -6.76 11.46
CA MET A 71 -12.70 -5.94 10.25
C MET A 71 -11.96 -6.69 9.15
N ASP A 72 -12.64 -7.01 8.05
CA ASP A 72 -12.01 -7.73 6.94
C ASP A 72 -11.19 -6.83 6.03
N GLY A 73 -10.52 -7.43 5.05
CA GLY A 73 -9.64 -6.69 4.15
C GLY A 73 -10.36 -5.69 3.27
N LEU A 74 -11.59 -5.99 2.83
CA LEU A 74 -12.34 -5.05 1.99
C LEU A 74 -12.78 -3.82 2.79
N GLU A 75 -13.21 -4.02 4.03
CA GLU A 75 -13.53 -2.93 4.94
C GLU A 75 -12.28 -2.09 5.25
N THR A 76 -11.16 -2.75 5.48
CA THR A 76 -9.89 -2.08 5.74
C THR A 76 -9.44 -1.26 4.52
N LEU A 77 -9.55 -1.83 3.32
CA LEU A 77 -9.24 -1.13 2.08
C LEU A 77 -10.07 0.15 1.95
N ALA A 78 -11.37 0.06 2.18
CA ALA A 78 -12.24 1.22 2.08
C ALA A 78 -11.80 2.33 3.06
N ALA A 79 -11.47 1.96 4.29
CA ALA A 79 -11.01 2.91 5.29
C ALA A 79 -9.66 3.54 4.91
N ILE A 80 -8.74 2.75 4.37
CA ILE A 80 -7.44 3.25 3.92
C ILE A 80 -7.62 4.28 2.80
N LYS A 81 -8.42 3.94 1.79
CA LYS A 81 -8.61 4.83 0.64
C LYS A 81 -9.36 6.10 1.00
N LEU A 82 -10.20 6.05 2.02
CA LEU A 82 -10.88 7.24 2.52
C LEU A 82 -9.93 8.19 3.25
N LYS A 83 -9.09 7.65 4.12
CA LYS A 83 -8.22 8.47 5.00
C LYS A 83 -6.83 8.73 4.40
N HIS A 84 -6.34 7.81 3.58
CA HIS A 84 -5.00 7.85 2.99
C HIS A 84 -5.08 7.56 1.49
N PRO A 85 -5.74 8.43 0.71
CA PRO A 85 -6.04 8.11 -0.70
C PRO A 85 -4.80 7.91 -1.58
N ASN A 86 -3.65 8.44 -1.17
CA ASN A 86 -2.42 8.30 -1.96
C ASN A 86 -1.68 6.99 -1.70
N VAL A 87 -1.96 6.33 -0.58
CA VAL A 87 -1.35 5.02 -0.28
C VAL A 87 -1.97 3.98 -1.21
N GLU A 88 -1.15 3.23 -1.91
CA GLU A 88 -1.66 2.18 -2.79
C GLU A 88 -1.82 0.88 -2.02
N VAL A 89 -2.85 0.11 -2.37
CA VAL A 89 -3.16 -1.15 -1.69
C VAL A 89 -3.14 -2.29 -2.69
N ILE A 90 -2.36 -3.32 -2.38
CA ILE A 90 -2.34 -4.57 -3.14
C ILE A 90 -3.02 -5.62 -2.26
N MET A 91 -4.09 -6.24 -2.78
CA MET A 91 -4.75 -7.34 -2.08
C MET A 91 -3.97 -8.62 -2.36
N LEU A 92 -3.61 -9.36 -1.31
CA LEU A 92 -2.89 -10.63 -1.45
C LEU A 92 -3.56 -11.66 -0.53
N THR A 93 -4.28 -12.60 -1.10
CA THR A 93 -5.15 -13.49 -0.32
C THR A 93 -5.18 -14.92 -0.84
N GLY A 94 -5.35 -15.88 0.08
CA GLY A 94 -5.68 -17.26 -0.25
C GLY A 94 -7.17 -17.51 -0.46
N HIS A 95 -7.99 -16.49 -0.23
CA HIS A 95 -9.45 -16.58 -0.31
C HIS A 95 -10.00 -15.75 -1.48
N ALA A 96 -9.32 -15.82 -2.62
CA ALA A 96 -9.71 -15.05 -3.80
C ALA A 96 -11.00 -15.60 -4.41
N THR A 97 -11.93 -14.70 -4.68
CA THR A 97 -13.12 -14.98 -5.48
C THR A 97 -13.24 -13.89 -6.52
N VAL A 98 -14.00 -14.17 -7.60
CA VAL A 98 -14.26 -13.15 -8.63
C VAL A 98 -14.94 -11.94 -8.00
N GLU A 99 -15.89 -12.18 -7.12
CA GLU A 99 -16.64 -11.10 -6.44
C GLU A 99 -15.74 -10.24 -5.58
N SER A 100 -14.88 -10.84 -4.76
CA SER A 100 -13.97 -10.06 -3.89
C SER A 100 -12.93 -9.29 -4.70
N ALA A 101 -12.48 -9.85 -5.83
CA ALA A 101 -11.57 -9.14 -6.73
C ALA A 101 -12.24 -7.92 -7.35
N ILE A 102 -13.46 -8.07 -7.83
CA ILE A 102 -14.23 -6.95 -8.38
C ILE A 102 -14.47 -5.88 -7.34
N GLU A 103 -14.90 -6.26 -6.14
CA GLU A 103 -15.12 -5.30 -5.04
C GLU A 103 -13.84 -4.57 -4.67
N GLY A 104 -12.72 -5.29 -4.56
CA GLY A 104 -11.43 -4.69 -4.23
C GLY A 104 -10.99 -3.68 -5.27
N MET A 105 -11.07 -4.02 -6.54
CA MET A 105 -10.68 -3.09 -7.60
C MET A 105 -11.61 -1.88 -7.66
N LYS A 106 -12.91 -2.06 -7.47
CA LYS A 106 -13.87 -0.94 -7.41
C LYS A 106 -13.62 -0.04 -6.21
N ALA A 107 -13.18 -0.61 -5.09
CA ALA A 107 -12.89 0.15 -3.87
C ALA A 107 -11.54 0.87 -3.93
N GLY A 108 -10.78 0.69 -4.99
CA GLY A 108 -9.55 1.43 -5.23
C GLY A 108 -8.27 0.66 -4.99
N ALA A 109 -8.30 -0.67 -4.91
CA ALA A 109 -7.08 -1.46 -4.82
C ALA A 109 -6.24 -1.26 -6.09
N PHE A 110 -4.93 -1.22 -5.92
CA PHE A 110 -4.01 -1.15 -7.05
C PHE A 110 -4.00 -2.46 -7.83
N ASP A 111 -4.00 -3.58 -7.11
CA ASP A 111 -4.06 -4.89 -7.74
C ASP A 111 -4.60 -5.92 -6.75
N TYR A 112 -4.90 -7.12 -7.26
CA TYR A 112 -5.47 -8.21 -6.49
C TYR A 112 -4.75 -9.50 -6.89
N LEU A 113 -4.02 -10.09 -5.95
CA LEU A 113 -3.17 -11.26 -6.18
C LEU A 113 -3.60 -12.44 -5.31
N MET A 114 -3.38 -13.66 -5.80
CA MET A 114 -3.68 -14.90 -5.08
C MET A 114 -2.42 -15.45 -4.41
N LYS A 115 -2.58 -15.97 -3.19
CA LYS A 115 -1.57 -16.81 -2.54
C LYS A 115 -1.69 -18.24 -3.08
N PRO A 116 -0.58 -18.95 -3.29
CA PRO A 116 0.79 -18.48 -3.19
C PRO A 116 1.15 -17.58 -4.37
N CYS A 117 1.90 -16.52 -4.11
CA CYS A 117 2.31 -15.57 -5.14
C CYS A 117 3.83 -15.61 -5.29
N ASP A 118 4.30 -15.63 -6.52
CA ASP A 118 5.72 -15.51 -6.79
C ASP A 118 6.27 -14.21 -6.23
N ILE A 119 7.37 -14.28 -5.51
CA ILE A 119 7.95 -13.09 -4.88
C ILE A 119 8.35 -12.03 -5.92
N ASP A 120 8.86 -12.45 -7.06
CA ASP A 120 9.26 -11.49 -8.10
C ASP A 120 8.06 -10.78 -8.70
N LEU A 121 6.94 -11.48 -8.86
CA LEU A 121 5.69 -10.85 -9.30
C LEU A 121 5.20 -9.83 -8.27
N LEU A 122 5.19 -10.20 -6.99
CA LEU A 122 4.77 -9.30 -5.92
C LEU A 122 5.65 -8.05 -5.87
N LEU A 123 6.96 -8.22 -5.96
CA LEU A 123 7.90 -7.11 -5.94
C LEU A 123 7.70 -6.18 -7.15
N ALA A 124 7.43 -6.75 -8.33
CA ALA A 124 7.13 -5.93 -9.51
C ALA A 124 5.86 -5.11 -9.32
N LYS A 125 4.84 -5.67 -8.68
CA LYS A 125 3.61 -4.94 -8.37
C LYS A 125 3.84 -3.83 -7.34
N ILE A 126 4.64 -4.12 -6.32
CA ILE A 126 5.02 -3.12 -5.32
C ILE A 126 5.75 -1.96 -6.01
N ASP A 127 6.69 -2.25 -6.89
CA ASP A 127 7.44 -1.22 -7.62
C ASP A 127 6.51 -0.28 -8.38
N ARG A 128 5.54 -0.84 -9.10
CA ARG A 128 4.57 -0.04 -9.86
C ARG A 128 3.68 0.79 -8.96
N ALA A 129 3.26 0.23 -7.85
CA ALA A 129 2.42 0.94 -6.88
C ALA A 129 3.17 2.11 -6.25
N VAL A 130 4.44 1.91 -5.90
CA VAL A 130 5.30 2.96 -5.36
C VAL A 130 5.46 4.10 -6.36
N VAL A 131 5.72 3.79 -7.62
CA VAL A 131 5.87 4.80 -8.67
C VAL A 131 4.58 5.61 -8.81
N LYS A 132 3.44 4.93 -8.89
CA LYS A 132 2.14 5.60 -9.00
C LYS A 132 1.88 6.54 -7.83
N LYS A 133 2.13 6.07 -6.61
CA LYS A 133 1.91 6.87 -5.39
C LYS A 133 2.77 8.13 -5.40
N ARG A 134 4.06 7.98 -5.71
CA ARG A 134 5.01 9.09 -5.67
C ARG A 134 4.79 10.09 -6.80
N GLU A 135 4.44 9.64 -7.99
CA GLU A 135 4.07 10.52 -9.08
C GLU A 135 2.81 11.34 -8.75
N HIS A 136 1.83 10.70 -8.12
CA HIS A 136 0.60 11.38 -7.73
C HIS A 136 0.88 12.45 -6.68
N GLU A 137 1.71 12.14 -5.68
CA GLU A 137 2.11 13.11 -4.65
C GLU A 137 2.88 14.28 -5.25
N GLU A 138 3.75 14.03 -6.20
CA GLU A 138 4.48 15.09 -6.88
C GLU A 138 3.54 16.04 -7.62
N LYS A 139 2.55 15.49 -8.33
CA LYS A 139 1.53 16.31 -9.01
C LYS A 139 0.74 17.18 -8.05
N ILE A 140 0.40 16.65 -6.88
CA ILE A 140 -0.30 17.43 -5.85
C ILE A 140 0.57 18.59 -5.37
N LEU A 141 1.86 18.34 -5.11
CA LEU A 141 2.79 19.38 -4.68
C LEU A 141 2.94 20.47 -5.73
N GLN A 142 3.04 20.10 -7.01
CA GLN A 142 3.14 21.05 -8.11
C GLN A 142 1.89 21.91 -8.23
N ALA A 143 0.71 21.27 -8.11
CA ALA A 143 -0.56 22.01 -8.16
C ALA A 143 -0.68 23.00 -7.01
N LYS A 144 -0.29 22.60 -5.80
CA LYS A 144 -0.29 23.48 -4.63
C LYS A 144 0.67 24.67 -4.82
N ALA A 145 1.85 24.43 -5.36
CA ALA A 145 2.84 25.47 -5.63
C ALA A 145 2.29 26.49 -6.63
N GLN A 146 1.63 26.04 -7.70
CA GLN A 146 1.00 26.92 -8.68
C GLN A 146 -0.11 27.74 -8.06
N MET A 147 -0.92 27.15 -7.18
CA MET A 147 -1.99 27.87 -6.48
C MET A 147 -1.43 28.98 -5.60
N ILE A 148 -0.32 28.74 -4.92
CA ILE A 148 0.34 29.75 -4.08
C ILE A 148 0.79 30.94 -4.94
N VAL A 149 1.43 30.65 -6.07
CA VAL A 149 1.90 31.70 -7.01
C VAL A 149 0.72 32.54 -7.51
N LEU A 150 -0.36 31.89 -7.95
CA LEU A 150 -1.54 32.60 -8.44
C LEU A 150 -2.19 33.49 -7.37
N LYS A 151 -2.25 33.01 -6.12
CA LYS A 151 -2.79 33.80 -5.02
C LYS A 151 -1.97 35.04 -4.68
N ARG A 152 -0.67 35.03 -5.00
CA ARG A 152 0.22 36.17 -4.76
C ARG A 152 0.23 37.18 -5.93
N GLY A 153 -0.56 36.92 -6.96
CA GLY A 153 -0.70 37.85 -8.08
C GLY A 153 0.43 37.84 -9.09
N PHE A 154 1.12 36.74 -9.19
CA PHE A 154 2.20 36.60 -10.18
C PHE A 154 1.72 36.00 -11.47
#